data_46333ea922486b827ae0096ad179be38
#
_entry.id   46333ea922486b827ae0096ad179be38
#
_cell.length_a   1.000
_cell.length_b   1.000
_cell.length_c   1.000
_cell.angle_alpha   90.00
_cell.angle_beta   90.00
_cell.angle_gamma   90.00
#
_symmetry.space_group_name_H-M   'P 1'
#
loop_
_entity.id
_entity.type
_entity.pdbx_description
1 polymer ?
#
loop_
_entity_poly.entity_id
_entity_poly.type
_entity_poly.pdbx_seq_one_letter_code
_entity_poly.pdbx_strand_id
1 'polypeptide(L)'
;MTNLARYTASDLPTLLDKITRNSIGMDEYLDRIFNVHETTSNYPPYNLVQISNVESHLEIALAGFKKEEVHAYTEYGKLFVEGQKSDSESGRTFIHKGLAQRSFQRAWTLSDDTEVREVVFEDGLLRIVLGKIVPEHHARKDYL
;
A
#
# COMPACT_ATOMS: atom_id res chain seq x y z
N MET A 1 -0.46 -29.61 -27.83
CA MET A 1 0.63 -29.31 -26.85
C MET A 1 0.57 -27.86 -26.47
N THR A 2 0.29 -27.60 -25.21
CA THR A 2 0.35 -26.25 -24.66
C THR A 2 1.79 -25.91 -24.30
N ASN A 3 2.41 -25.02 -25.06
CA ASN A 3 3.67 -24.42 -24.64
C ASN A 3 3.41 -23.45 -23.50
N LEU A 4 3.66 -23.91 -22.29
CA LEU A 4 3.69 -23.02 -21.14
C LEU A 4 4.95 -22.16 -21.22
N ALA A 5 4.79 -20.91 -21.65
CA ALA A 5 5.88 -19.95 -21.61
C ALA A 5 6.26 -19.67 -20.17
N ARG A 6 7.51 -19.92 -19.81
CA ARG A 6 8.04 -19.56 -18.50
C ARG A 6 8.71 -18.20 -18.62
N TYR A 7 8.28 -17.27 -17.78
CA TYR A 7 8.88 -15.94 -17.70
C TYR A 7 9.77 -15.84 -16.49
N THR A 8 10.91 -15.20 -16.67
CA THR A 8 11.87 -14.91 -15.61
C THR A 8 11.88 -13.41 -15.33
N ALA A 9 12.53 -12.99 -14.27
CA ALA A 9 12.66 -11.56 -13.95
C ALA A 9 13.34 -10.76 -15.07
N SER A 10 14.20 -11.39 -15.86
CA SER A 10 14.86 -10.77 -17.01
C SER A 10 13.91 -10.50 -18.18
N ASP A 11 12.76 -11.18 -18.22
CA ASP A 11 11.76 -11.02 -19.27
C ASP A 11 10.78 -9.87 -18.96
N LEU A 12 10.79 -9.35 -17.74
CA LEU A 12 9.86 -8.34 -17.30
C LEU A 12 9.84 -7.07 -18.16
N PRO A 13 10.99 -6.47 -18.54
CA PRO A 13 10.98 -5.30 -19.42
C PRO A 13 10.31 -5.57 -20.77
N THR A 14 10.53 -6.74 -21.33
CA THR A 14 9.94 -7.14 -22.62
C THR A 14 8.42 -7.31 -22.49
N LEU A 15 7.95 -7.92 -21.40
CA LEU A 15 6.52 -8.08 -21.13
C LEU A 15 5.82 -6.76 -20.95
N LEU A 16 6.43 -5.84 -20.20
CA LEU A 16 5.89 -4.50 -19.98
C LEU A 16 5.81 -3.72 -21.29
N ASP A 17 6.80 -3.81 -22.14
CA ASP A 17 6.82 -3.18 -23.45
C ASP A 17 5.69 -3.71 -24.34
N LYS A 18 5.44 -5.02 -24.33
CA LYS A 18 4.34 -5.63 -25.05
C LYS A 18 2.97 -5.16 -24.56
N ILE A 19 2.80 -5.07 -23.24
CA ILE A 19 1.56 -4.60 -22.64
C ILE A 19 1.32 -3.15 -23.04
N THR A 20 2.34 -2.30 -22.96
CA THR A 20 2.27 -0.88 -23.30
C THR A 20 1.89 -0.66 -24.75
N ARG A 21 2.46 -1.44 -25.68
CA ARG A 21 2.18 -1.34 -27.12
C ARG A 21 0.75 -1.72 -27.48
N ASN A 22 0.14 -2.64 -26.73
CA ASN A 22 -1.16 -3.20 -27.04
C ASN A 22 -2.30 -2.64 -26.19
N SER A 23 -2.01 -1.65 -25.35
CA SER A 23 -2.98 -1.08 -24.41
C SER A 23 -2.96 0.43 -24.47
N ILE A 24 -4.16 1.02 -24.35
CA ILE A 24 -4.32 2.48 -24.28
C ILE A 24 -4.52 2.86 -22.81
N GLY A 25 -3.73 3.83 -22.31
CA GLY A 25 -3.82 4.28 -20.92
C GLY A 25 -3.08 3.42 -19.91
N MET A 26 -2.45 2.32 -20.36
CA MET A 26 -1.69 1.44 -19.45
C MET A 26 -0.40 2.08 -18.95
N ASP A 27 0.17 3.03 -19.68
CA ASP A 27 1.41 3.71 -19.30
C ASP A 27 1.27 4.38 -17.93
N GLU A 28 0.20 5.14 -17.73
CA GLU A 28 -0.07 5.78 -16.45
C GLU A 28 -0.31 4.77 -15.33
N TYR A 29 -0.99 3.68 -15.65
CA TYR A 29 -1.26 2.61 -14.69
C TYR A 29 0.03 1.92 -14.24
N LEU A 30 0.91 1.60 -15.18
CA LEU A 30 2.20 0.98 -14.90
C LEU A 30 3.12 1.93 -14.13
N ASP A 31 3.15 3.20 -14.50
CA ASP A 31 3.93 4.22 -13.78
C ASP A 31 3.46 4.35 -12.33
N ARG A 32 2.16 4.30 -12.09
CA ARG A 32 1.62 4.32 -10.72
C ARG A 32 2.07 3.11 -9.91
N ILE A 33 2.08 1.92 -10.52
CA ILE A 33 2.52 0.69 -9.87
C ILE A 33 4.01 0.77 -9.56
N PHE A 34 4.84 1.17 -10.53
CA PHE A 34 6.29 1.20 -10.36
C PHE A 34 6.75 2.27 -9.39
N ASN A 35 6.14 3.43 -9.41
CA ASN A 35 6.48 4.50 -8.47
C ASN A 35 6.22 4.11 -7.01
N VAL A 36 5.25 3.23 -6.76
CA VAL A 36 5.02 2.68 -5.42
C VAL A 36 6.16 1.74 -5.00
N HIS A 37 6.72 1.00 -5.95
CA HIS A 37 7.78 0.02 -5.67
C HIS A 37 9.19 0.63 -5.61
N GLU A 38 9.37 1.84 -6.07
CA GLU A 38 10.67 2.53 -6.02
C GLU A 38 11.06 2.99 -4.60
N THR A 39 10.10 3.05 -3.68
CA THR A 39 10.40 3.37 -2.29
C THR A 39 11.02 2.15 -1.62
N THR A 40 12.35 2.13 -1.55
CA THR A 40 13.12 1.03 -0.97
C THR A 40 13.14 1.03 0.55
N SER A 41 12.55 2.03 1.19
CA SER A 41 12.51 2.14 2.64
C SER A 41 11.47 1.19 3.23
N ASN A 42 11.91 0.33 4.15
CA ASN A 42 11.03 -0.56 4.91
C ASN A 42 10.40 0.13 6.13
N TYR A 43 10.55 1.43 6.24
CA TYR A 43 10.02 2.20 7.34
C TYR A 43 8.75 2.96 6.91
N PRO A 44 7.70 2.98 7.72
CA PRO A 44 7.54 2.21 8.96
C PRO A 44 7.18 0.74 8.69
N PRO A 45 7.49 -0.17 9.64
CA PRO A 45 7.08 -1.57 9.50
C PRO A 45 5.56 -1.69 9.56
N TYR A 46 5.03 -2.66 8.83
CA TYR A 46 3.59 -2.87 8.77
C TYR A 46 3.25 -4.36 8.62
N ASN A 47 2.03 -4.69 9.01
CA ASN A 47 1.42 -5.98 8.76
C ASN A 47 0.19 -5.79 7.90
N LEU A 48 -0.04 -6.71 7.00
CA LEU A 48 -1.32 -6.81 6.29
C LEU A 48 -1.99 -8.11 6.73
N VAL A 49 -3.09 -8.00 7.47
CA VAL A 49 -3.78 -9.11 8.09
C VAL A 49 -5.08 -9.37 7.35
N GLN A 50 -5.26 -10.60 6.87
CA GLN A 50 -6.52 -11.00 6.26
C GLN A 50 -7.50 -11.43 7.35
N ILE A 51 -8.62 -10.73 7.46
CA ILE A 51 -9.68 -11.04 8.44
C ILE A 51 -10.70 -11.99 7.82
N SER A 52 -11.08 -11.73 6.56
CA SER A 52 -12.03 -12.54 5.81
C SER A 52 -11.75 -12.40 4.32
N ASN A 53 -12.56 -13.01 3.48
CA ASN A 53 -12.44 -12.87 2.03
C ASN A 53 -12.70 -11.43 1.54
N VAL A 54 -13.38 -10.63 2.36
CA VAL A 54 -13.80 -9.27 1.98
C VAL A 54 -13.24 -8.19 2.90
N GLU A 55 -12.45 -8.56 3.89
CA GLU A 55 -11.88 -7.59 4.85
C GLU A 55 -10.42 -7.91 5.15
N SER A 56 -9.59 -6.88 5.14
CA SER A 56 -8.20 -6.95 5.57
C SER A 56 -7.86 -5.71 6.41
N HIS A 57 -6.88 -5.86 7.27
CA HIS A 57 -6.40 -4.77 8.11
C HIS A 57 -4.94 -4.50 7.80
N LEU A 58 -4.63 -3.24 7.51
CA LEU A 58 -3.26 -2.76 7.40
C LEU A 58 -2.89 -2.16 8.74
N GLU A 59 -1.89 -2.73 9.39
CA GLU A 59 -1.40 -2.29 10.69
C GLU A 59 -0.01 -1.71 10.54
N ILE A 60 0.13 -0.42 10.84
CA ILE A 60 1.41 0.29 10.69
C ILE A 60 1.93 0.68 12.07
N ALA A 61 3.16 0.29 12.37
CA ALA A 61 3.79 0.61 13.64
C ALA A 61 4.26 2.06 13.65
N LEU A 62 3.58 2.89 14.43
CA LEU A 62 3.87 4.32 14.53
C LEU A 62 4.02 4.74 15.99
N ALA A 63 4.70 3.93 16.78
CA ALA A 63 4.99 4.26 18.16
C ALA A 63 5.79 5.55 18.25
N GLY A 64 5.36 6.47 19.10
CA GLY A 64 5.99 7.78 19.27
C GLY A 64 5.43 8.89 18.38
N PHE A 65 4.58 8.54 17.42
CA PHE A 65 3.85 9.55 16.63
C PHE A 65 2.59 9.99 17.34
N LYS A 66 2.28 11.27 17.22
CA LYS A 66 1.00 11.82 17.64
C LYS A 66 0.00 11.70 16.49
N LYS A 67 -1.28 11.67 16.83
CA LYS A 67 -2.34 11.60 15.82
C LYS A 67 -2.27 12.76 14.82
N GLU A 68 -1.90 13.94 15.29
CA GLU A 68 -1.77 15.15 14.45
C GLU A 68 -0.58 15.07 13.48
N GLU A 69 0.37 14.18 13.75
CA GLU A 69 1.56 14.02 12.91
C GLU A 69 1.35 13.02 11.78
N VAL A 70 0.21 12.33 11.75
CA VAL A 70 -0.06 11.25 10.80
C VAL A 70 -1.25 11.62 9.91
N HIS A 71 -1.09 11.42 8.61
CA HIS A 71 -2.15 11.60 7.62
C HIS A 71 -2.30 10.34 6.79
N ALA A 72 -3.54 9.91 6.59
CA ALA A 72 -3.87 8.80 5.71
C ALA A 72 -4.96 9.26 4.75
N TYR A 73 -4.75 9.06 3.46
CA TYR A 73 -5.72 9.46 2.43
C TYR A 73 -5.60 8.55 1.21
N THR A 74 -6.66 8.56 0.40
CA THR A 74 -6.67 7.83 -0.86
C THR A 74 -6.76 8.81 -2.03
N GLU A 75 -6.04 8.51 -3.08
CA GLU A 75 -6.03 9.31 -4.31
C GLU A 75 -5.62 8.43 -5.48
N TYR A 76 -6.35 8.48 -6.57
CA TYR A 76 -6.06 7.73 -7.80
C TYR A 76 -5.83 6.23 -7.59
N GLY A 77 -6.66 5.61 -6.77
CA GLY A 77 -6.56 4.18 -6.50
C GLY A 77 -5.36 3.78 -5.63
N LYS A 78 -4.78 4.73 -4.93
CA LYS A 78 -3.68 4.49 -3.99
C LYS A 78 -4.04 4.96 -2.60
N LEU A 79 -3.56 4.23 -1.61
CA LEU A 79 -3.61 4.63 -0.21
C LEU A 79 -2.27 5.23 0.17
N PHE A 80 -2.29 6.47 0.63
CA PHE A 80 -1.10 7.16 1.11
C PHE A 80 -1.15 7.29 2.62
N VAL A 81 -0.02 7.04 3.24
CA VAL A 81 0.18 7.28 4.67
C VAL A 81 1.45 8.09 4.83
N GLU A 82 1.31 9.23 5.48
CA GLU A 82 2.41 10.16 5.72
C GLU A 82 2.55 10.40 7.21
N GLY A 83 3.78 10.48 7.68
CA GLY A 83 4.09 10.88 9.03
C GLY A 83 5.12 11.98 9.02
N GLN A 84 4.87 13.04 9.79
CA GLN A 84 5.83 14.12 9.99
C GLN A 84 6.27 14.14 11.43
N LYS A 85 7.58 14.09 11.64
CA LYS A 85 8.19 14.17 12.95
C LYS A 85 9.00 15.44 13.02
N SER A 86 8.68 16.31 13.96
CA SER A 86 9.52 17.46 14.26
C SER A 86 10.85 16.95 14.80
N ASP A 87 11.93 17.64 14.48
CA ASP A 87 13.30 17.25 14.85
C ASP A 87 13.53 17.47 16.36
N SER A 88 12.80 16.70 17.18
CA SER A 88 12.90 16.74 18.63
C SER A 88 14.10 15.99 19.17
N GLU A 89 14.89 15.39 18.30
CA GLU A 89 16.10 14.63 18.65
C GLU A 89 17.33 15.52 18.82
N SER A 90 17.25 16.79 18.44
CA SER A 90 18.36 17.74 18.63
C SER A 90 18.63 17.96 20.12
N GLY A 91 19.81 17.60 20.57
CA GLY A 91 20.25 17.72 21.96
C GLY A 91 20.09 16.47 22.82
N ARG A 92 19.60 15.37 22.26
CA ARG A 92 19.51 14.07 22.95
C ARG A 92 20.71 13.21 22.59
N THR A 93 21.33 12.64 23.63
CA THR A 93 22.42 11.69 23.44
C THR A 93 21.89 10.26 23.64
N PHE A 94 21.95 9.46 22.60
CA PHE A 94 21.45 8.08 22.66
C PHE A 94 22.57 7.14 23.10
N ILE A 95 22.34 6.36 24.15
CA ILE A 95 23.20 5.25 24.51
C ILE A 95 22.95 4.09 23.52
N HIS A 96 21.69 3.90 23.16
CA HIS A 96 21.25 2.96 22.14
C HIS A 96 20.04 3.54 21.41
N LYS A 97 20.07 3.52 20.09
CA LYS A 97 18.94 3.99 19.26
C LYS A 97 18.40 2.84 18.44
N GLY A 98 17.33 2.21 18.95
CA GLY A 98 16.67 1.11 18.27
C GLY A 98 15.31 1.48 17.65
N LEU A 99 14.76 2.65 18.02
CA LEU A 99 13.51 3.13 17.47
C LEU A 99 13.77 4.22 16.43
N ALA A 100 13.32 3.99 15.21
CA ALA A 100 13.34 5.00 14.18
C ALA A 100 12.03 5.82 14.25
N GLN A 101 12.14 7.08 14.65
CA GLN A 101 11.01 8.04 14.66
C GLN A 101 11.33 9.14 13.66
N ARG A 102 11.11 8.87 12.40
CA ARG A 102 11.43 9.79 11.31
C ARG A 102 10.22 10.02 10.42
N SER A 103 10.24 11.14 9.74
CA SER A 103 9.23 11.45 8.74
C SER A 103 9.27 10.43 7.60
N PHE A 104 8.11 10.06 7.09
CA PHE A 104 7.98 9.07 6.04
C PHE A 104 6.79 9.39 5.15
N GLN A 105 6.80 8.80 3.97
CA GLN A 105 5.66 8.75 3.08
C GLN A 105 5.61 7.37 2.45
N ARG A 106 4.49 6.68 2.59
CA ARG A 106 4.28 5.37 1.97
C ARG A 106 2.99 5.36 1.19
N ALA A 107 2.97 4.55 0.15
CA ALA A 107 1.80 4.38 -0.68
C ALA A 107 1.60 2.90 -1.01
N TRP A 108 0.34 2.49 -1.06
CA TRP A 108 -0.07 1.16 -1.49
C TRP A 108 -1.07 1.30 -2.61
N THR A 109 -0.92 0.50 -3.66
CA THR A 109 -1.90 0.44 -4.74
C THR A 109 -3.08 -0.40 -4.29
N LEU A 110 -4.28 0.17 -4.40
CA LEU A 110 -5.52 -0.54 -4.09
C LEU A 110 -6.12 -1.07 -5.39
N SER A 111 -6.68 -2.27 -5.34
CA SER A 111 -7.49 -2.77 -6.44
C SER A 111 -8.79 -1.96 -6.56
N ASP A 112 -9.41 -1.98 -7.73
CA ASP A 112 -10.60 -1.17 -8.01
C ASP A 112 -11.79 -1.51 -7.10
N ASP A 113 -11.81 -2.71 -6.55
CA ASP A 113 -12.86 -3.18 -5.65
C ASP A 113 -12.51 -3.02 -4.17
N THR A 114 -11.40 -2.38 -3.85
CA THR A 114 -10.96 -2.19 -2.47
C THR A 114 -11.22 -0.75 -2.01
N GLU A 115 -11.82 -0.62 -0.84
CA GLU A 115 -12.07 0.69 -0.22
C GLU A 115 -11.54 0.73 1.22
N VAL A 116 -11.23 1.93 1.68
CA VAL A 116 -10.92 2.17 3.10
C VAL A 116 -12.22 2.39 3.83
N ARG A 117 -12.48 1.58 4.87
CA ARG A 117 -13.71 1.64 5.66
C ARG A 117 -13.55 2.38 6.96
N GLU A 118 -12.40 2.20 7.60
CA GLU A 118 -12.14 2.79 8.90
C GLU A 118 -10.65 2.99 9.09
N VAL A 119 -10.27 4.04 9.82
CA VAL A 119 -8.90 4.30 10.21
C VAL A 119 -8.89 4.59 11.71
N VAL A 120 -8.11 3.81 12.45
CA VAL A 120 -7.98 3.93 13.90
C VAL A 120 -6.51 4.04 14.25
N PHE A 121 -6.16 5.04 15.06
CA PHE A 121 -4.82 5.19 15.61
C PHE A 121 -4.86 4.97 17.11
N GLU A 122 -4.39 3.82 17.54
CA GLU A 122 -4.50 3.37 18.93
C GLU A 122 -3.33 2.46 19.28
N ASP A 123 -2.86 2.58 20.49
CA ASP A 123 -1.77 1.73 21.04
C ASP A 123 -0.49 1.75 20.19
N GLY A 124 -0.18 2.89 19.57
CA GLY A 124 1.00 3.03 18.72
C GLY A 124 0.86 2.38 17.34
N LEU A 125 -0.32 1.88 17.00
CA LEU A 125 -0.61 1.28 15.70
C LEU A 125 -1.64 2.11 14.94
N LEU A 126 -1.35 2.37 13.68
CA LEU A 126 -2.35 2.90 12.75
C LEU A 126 -2.98 1.70 12.06
N ARG A 127 -4.24 1.43 12.34
CA ARG A 127 -4.98 0.36 11.70
C ARG A 127 -5.93 0.91 10.66
N ILE A 128 -5.78 0.47 9.44
CA ILE A 128 -6.63 0.84 8.32
C ILE A 128 -7.42 -0.39 7.91
N VAL A 129 -8.74 -0.30 8.04
CA VAL A 129 -9.64 -1.38 7.67
C VAL A 129 -9.97 -1.24 6.20
N LEU A 130 -9.60 -2.25 5.42
CA LEU A 130 -9.86 -2.33 3.99
C LEU A 130 -10.95 -3.35 3.72
N GLY A 131 -11.90 -2.99 2.89
CA GLY A 131 -12.99 -3.88 2.51
C GLY A 131 -13.11 -3.99 1.00
N LYS A 132 -13.64 -5.11 0.55
CA LYS A 132 -13.96 -5.31 -0.87
C LYS A 132 -15.39 -4.89 -1.15
N ILE A 133 -15.56 -4.08 -2.19
CA ILE A 133 -16.85 -3.77 -2.75
C ILE A 133 -17.12 -4.82 -3.82
N VAL A 134 -18.23 -5.56 -3.69
CA VAL A 134 -18.68 -6.46 -4.75
C VAL A 134 -19.67 -5.68 -5.60
N PRO A 135 -19.31 -5.23 -6.82
CA PRO A 135 -20.24 -4.56 -7.70
C PRO A 135 -21.44 -5.48 -7.99
N GLU A 136 -22.62 -4.91 -8.14
CA GLU A 136 -23.84 -5.66 -8.37
C GLU A 136 -23.73 -6.62 -9.56
N HIS A 137 -23.03 -6.19 -10.62
CA HIS A 137 -22.81 -7.00 -11.81
C HIS A 137 -21.77 -8.11 -11.63
N HIS A 138 -20.98 -8.11 -10.54
CA HIS A 138 -20.03 -9.17 -10.19
C HIS A 138 -20.60 -10.12 -9.16
N ALA A 139 -21.73 -9.79 -8.53
CA ALA A 139 -22.38 -10.67 -7.59
C ALA A 139 -22.91 -11.91 -8.30
N ARG A 140 -22.94 -13.04 -7.62
CA ARG A 140 -23.48 -14.28 -8.17
C ARG A 140 -24.95 -14.09 -8.55
N LYS A 141 -25.28 -14.43 -9.79
CA LYS A 141 -26.65 -14.47 -10.28
C LYS A 141 -26.93 -15.87 -10.82
N ASP A 142 -27.93 -16.51 -10.28
CA ASP A 142 -28.36 -17.80 -10.75
C ASP A 142 -29.44 -17.60 -11.84
N TYR A 143 -29.18 -18.16 -13.02
CA TYR A 143 -30.10 -18.06 -14.16
C TYR A 143 -30.90 -19.33 -14.39
N LEU A 144 -30.48 -20.42 -13.72
CA LEU A 144 -31.19 -21.70 -13.72
C LEU A 144 -31.05 -22.35 -12.34
#